data_7ca569d4bed303c52d54cca3233c6d0f
#
_entry.id   7ca569d4bed303c52d54cca3233c6d0f
#
_cell.length_a   1.000
_cell.length_b   1.000
_cell.length_c   1.000
_cell.angle_alpha   90.00
_cell.angle_beta   90.00
_cell.angle_gamma   90.00
#
_symmetry.space_group_name_H-M   'P 1'
#
loop_
_entity.id
_entity.type
_entity.pdbx_description
1 polymer ?
#
loop_
_entity_poly.entity_id
_entity_poly.type
_entity_poly.pdbx_seq_one_letter_code
_entity_poly.pdbx_strand_id
1 'polypeptide(L)'
;MIKKYWREILILLVVITASAMMARSYSHSETLADYAKKHPDLAYAHHKKEKGTQKTANSAQGKSYPSATSQGNPGASTFSQGKPIASASSQAGAPVSGEKASPDQVLYKDGFSYEPLSEEIILRIAGLSYPRDSITNPAKDVIPLQDLRYVKIRYVDFDGKAQNGELICNQKIAQDLVEIFSELYDRQYPLASVRLVDDFGGDDLASMEADNTSCFNFREVTSSGGGRHKLSLHAYGLAVDLNPLYNPYVKKGNILPQSAKPYANRKNANPYRIDHEDLAYQLFTAHGFTWGGDWKSLKDYQHFEKK
;
A
#
# COMPACT_ATOMS: atom_id res chain seq x y z
N MET A 1 27.20 58.40 -20.92
CA MET A 1 26.44 57.18 -21.30
C MET A 1 25.62 56.58 -20.18
N ILE A 2 26.01 56.63 -18.92
CA ILE A 2 25.34 55.99 -17.77
C ILE A 2 23.94 56.60 -17.48
N LYS A 3 23.72 57.91 -17.64
CA LYS A 3 22.41 58.56 -17.39
C LYS A 3 21.27 58.07 -18.28
N LYS A 4 21.53 57.48 -19.46
CA LYS A 4 20.51 57.03 -20.41
C LYS A 4 19.81 55.71 -19.93
N TYR A 5 20.51 54.88 -19.16
CA TYR A 5 20.00 53.57 -18.74
C TYR A 5 19.62 53.48 -17.26
N TRP A 6 19.63 54.63 -16.54
CA TRP A 6 19.37 54.65 -15.09
C TRP A 6 17.98 54.16 -14.71
N ARG A 7 16.98 54.43 -15.53
CA ARG A 7 15.59 53.96 -15.32
C ARG A 7 15.48 52.47 -15.52
N GLU A 8 16.15 51.86 -16.47
CA GLU A 8 16.13 50.43 -16.74
C GLU A 8 16.89 49.67 -15.66
N ILE A 9 18.01 50.21 -15.19
CA ILE A 9 18.76 49.63 -14.06
C ILE A 9 17.94 49.68 -12.79
N LEU A 10 17.18 50.75 -12.55
CA LEU A 10 16.33 50.86 -11.34
C LEU A 10 15.16 49.90 -11.40
N ILE A 11 14.54 49.69 -12.57
CA ILE A 11 13.48 48.67 -12.77
C ILE A 11 14.04 47.26 -12.55
N LEU A 12 15.22 46.98 -13.09
CA LEU A 12 15.87 45.67 -12.91
C LEU A 12 16.16 45.37 -11.41
N LEU A 13 16.66 46.36 -10.66
CA LEU A 13 16.91 46.27 -9.22
C LEU A 13 15.62 46.02 -8.44
N VAL A 14 14.52 46.70 -8.80
CA VAL A 14 13.20 46.49 -8.15
C VAL A 14 12.67 45.08 -8.43
N VAL A 15 12.83 44.57 -9.67
CA VAL A 15 12.41 43.20 -10.03
C VAL A 15 13.24 42.18 -9.27
N ILE A 16 14.57 42.35 -9.19
CA ILE A 16 15.46 41.45 -8.47
C ILE A 16 15.12 41.43 -6.97
N THR A 17 14.89 42.60 -6.35
CA THR A 17 14.54 42.67 -4.91
C THR A 17 13.16 42.11 -4.62
N ALA A 18 12.16 42.34 -5.50
CA ALA A 18 10.82 41.76 -5.37
C ALA A 18 10.85 40.22 -5.52
N SER A 19 11.63 39.71 -6.50
CA SER A 19 11.83 38.27 -6.68
C SER A 19 12.55 37.62 -5.49
N ALA A 20 13.56 38.29 -4.94
CA ALA A 20 14.27 37.81 -3.74
C ALA A 20 13.37 37.83 -2.48
N MET A 21 12.48 38.82 -2.32
CA MET A 21 11.48 38.85 -1.25
C MET A 21 10.42 37.77 -1.41
N MET A 22 9.94 37.51 -2.64
CA MET A 22 9.04 36.40 -2.89
C MET A 22 9.72 35.04 -2.61
N ALA A 23 10.93 34.83 -3.10
CA ALA A 23 11.67 33.58 -2.82
C ALA A 23 11.88 33.37 -1.32
N ARG A 24 12.14 34.44 -0.55
CA ARG A 24 12.28 34.36 0.91
C ARG A 24 10.95 34.12 1.63
N SER A 25 9.84 34.56 1.09
CA SER A 25 8.49 34.29 1.61
C SER A 25 8.06 32.82 1.34
N TYR A 26 8.49 32.26 0.19
CA TYR A 26 8.23 30.84 -0.12
C TYR A 26 9.21 29.88 0.58
N SER A 27 10.37 30.33 1.04
CA SER A 27 11.36 29.49 1.73
C SER A 27 11.11 29.31 3.23
N HIS A 28 9.99 29.76 3.78
CA HIS A 28 9.51 29.35 5.09
C HIS A 28 8.81 27.99 4.98
N SER A 29 9.51 26.99 4.48
CA SER A 29 9.14 25.60 4.76
C SER A 29 9.33 25.40 6.26
N GLU A 30 8.25 25.15 6.98
CA GLU A 30 8.27 24.73 8.37
C GLU A 30 9.31 23.62 8.54
N THR A 31 10.26 23.83 9.46
CA THR A 31 11.21 22.76 9.77
C THR A 31 10.49 21.69 10.57
N LEU A 32 10.96 20.44 10.51
CA LEU A 32 10.46 19.34 11.36
C LEU A 32 10.43 19.74 12.86
N ALA A 33 11.35 20.62 13.30
CA ALA A 33 11.39 21.15 14.63
C ALA A 33 10.24 22.16 14.93
N ASP A 34 9.82 22.94 13.94
CA ASP A 34 8.69 23.87 14.06
C ASP A 34 7.36 23.10 14.02
N TYR A 35 7.26 22.05 13.19
CA TYR A 35 6.12 21.15 13.14
C TYR A 35 5.95 20.38 14.47
N ALA A 36 7.04 19.84 15.04
CA ALA A 36 7.02 19.15 16.33
C ALA A 36 6.62 20.06 17.50
N LYS A 37 6.93 21.36 17.44
CA LYS A 37 6.47 22.35 18.43
C LYS A 37 4.98 22.64 18.35
N LYS A 38 4.41 22.62 17.16
CA LYS A 38 2.97 22.84 16.94
C LYS A 38 2.12 21.60 17.23
N HIS A 39 2.72 20.41 17.16
CA HIS A 39 2.05 19.12 17.37
C HIS A 39 2.78 18.27 18.43
N PRO A 40 2.82 18.74 19.70
CA PRO A 40 3.54 18.06 20.79
C PRO A 40 2.95 16.67 21.13
N ASP A 41 1.67 16.44 20.86
CA ASP A 41 0.96 15.19 20.99
C ASP A 41 1.50 14.08 20.09
N LEU A 42 1.85 14.41 18.84
CA LEU A 42 2.45 13.47 17.89
C LEU A 42 3.91 13.11 18.24
N ALA A 43 4.68 14.10 18.71
CA ALA A 43 6.05 13.88 19.17
C ALA A 43 6.11 13.00 20.43
N TYR A 44 5.12 13.13 21.32
CA TYR A 44 5.02 12.32 22.54
C TYR A 44 4.61 10.86 22.28
N ALA A 45 3.79 10.61 21.25
CA ALA A 45 3.37 9.28 20.86
C ALA A 45 4.55 8.43 20.35
N HIS A 46 5.48 9.02 19.60
CA HIS A 46 6.69 8.34 19.12
C HIS A 46 7.63 7.94 20.27
N HIS A 47 7.90 8.84 21.24
CA HIS A 47 8.75 8.53 22.38
C HIS A 47 8.19 7.49 23.34
N LYS A 48 6.86 7.34 23.41
CA LYS A 48 6.21 6.30 24.23
C LYS A 48 6.31 4.91 23.59
N LYS A 49 6.32 4.84 22.26
CA LYS A 49 6.50 3.59 21.52
C LYS A 49 7.93 3.05 21.66
N GLU A 50 8.95 3.89 21.57
CA GLU A 50 10.36 3.48 21.73
C GLU A 50 10.68 3.02 23.17
N LYS A 51 10.12 3.66 24.20
CA LYS A 51 10.32 3.24 25.61
C LYS A 51 9.53 1.98 25.98
N GLY A 52 8.45 1.66 25.27
CA GLY A 52 7.69 0.42 25.44
C GLY A 52 8.42 -0.81 24.92
N THR A 53 9.17 -0.67 23.82
CA THR A 53 9.87 -1.78 23.17
C THR A 53 11.17 -2.18 23.89
N GLN A 54 11.78 -1.28 24.66
CA GLN A 54 13.00 -1.61 25.44
C GLN A 54 12.73 -2.28 26.81
N LYS A 55 11.50 -2.26 27.32
CA LYS A 55 11.16 -2.89 28.60
C LYS A 55 10.72 -4.35 28.52
N THR A 56 10.43 -4.89 27.33
CA THR A 56 9.97 -6.25 27.12
C THR A 56 11.07 -7.26 26.73
N ALA A 57 12.31 -6.83 26.54
CA ALA A 57 13.41 -7.69 26.11
C ALA A 57 14.19 -8.39 27.26
N ASN A 58 13.85 -8.15 28.52
CA ASN A 58 14.64 -8.65 29.67
C ASN A 58 13.89 -9.53 30.68
N SER A 59 12.80 -10.22 30.31
CA SER A 59 12.20 -11.20 31.21
C SER A 59 11.50 -12.34 30.47
N ALA A 60 12.27 -13.28 29.89
CA ALA A 60 11.75 -14.57 29.48
C ALA A 60 12.81 -15.65 29.69
N GLN A 61 12.99 -16.06 30.93
CA GLN A 61 13.57 -17.36 31.28
C GLN A 61 12.50 -18.19 31.99
N GLY A 62 12.16 -19.32 31.36
CA GLY A 62 11.68 -20.54 31.99
C GLY A 62 10.23 -20.59 32.43
N LYS A 63 9.39 -21.28 31.63
CA LYS A 63 8.40 -22.23 32.18
C LYS A 63 7.94 -23.22 31.10
N SER A 64 8.12 -24.50 31.42
CA SER A 64 7.73 -25.71 30.72
C SER A 64 6.21 -25.89 30.63
N TYR A 65 5.76 -26.36 29.45
CA TYR A 65 4.37 -26.81 29.24
C TYR A 65 4.25 -28.34 29.37
N PRO A 66 3.20 -28.87 29.99
CA PRO A 66 2.91 -30.30 29.95
C PRO A 66 2.06 -30.67 28.72
N SER A 67 2.37 -31.81 28.15
CA SER A 67 1.62 -32.53 27.12
C SER A 67 0.25 -32.97 27.60
N ALA A 68 -0.76 -32.87 26.73
CA ALA A 68 -2.02 -33.62 26.91
C ALA A 68 -2.38 -34.32 25.58
N THR A 69 -2.58 -35.61 25.71
CA THR A 69 -2.91 -36.64 24.73
C THR A 69 -4.37 -36.67 24.34
N SER A 70 -4.61 -36.91 23.05
CA SER A 70 -5.60 -37.73 22.32
C SER A 70 -7.03 -38.01 22.89
N GLN A 71 -7.98 -37.87 22.04
CA GLN A 71 -8.95 -38.86 21.47
C GLN A 71 -10.35 -38.29 21.24
N GLY A 72 -10.96 -38.64 20.09
CA GLY A 72 -12.39 -38.76 19.94
C GLY A 72 -13.05 -38.10 18.70
N ASN A 73 -13.17 -38.85 17.63
CA ASN A 73 -14.13 -38.68 16.53
C ASN A 73 -15.30 -39.68 16.82
N PRO A 74 -16.47 -39.70 16.13
CA PRO A 74 -17.07 -38.87 15.07
C PRO A 74 -18.59 -38.57 15.30
N GLY A 75 -19.18 -37.71 14.45
CA GLY A 75 -20.64 -37.60 14.40
C GLY A 75 -21.12 -36.76 13.20
N ALA A 76 -21.52 -37.44 12.13
CA ALA A 76 -22.24 -36.87 11.02
C ALA A 76 -23.68 -36.53 11.38
N SER A 77 -24.23 -35.38 10.92
CA SER A 77 -25.68 -35.24 10.66
C SER A 77 -26.00 -34.08 9.74
N THR A 78 -26.44 -34.43 8.55
CA THR A 78 -27.63 -34.03 7.77
C THR A 78 -28.03 -32.55 7.68
N PHE A 79 -28.01 -32.10 6.42
CA PHE A 79 -28.70 -30.95 5.85
C PHE A 79 -30.19 -30.90 6.23
N SER A 80 -30.69 -29.71 6.59
CA SER A 80 -32.10 -29.37 6.49
C SER A 80 -32.24 -27.95 5.94
N GLN A 81 -33.02 -27.85 4.85
CA GLN A 81 -33.42 -26.60 4.20
C GLN A 81 -34.40 -25.82 5.09
N GLY A 82 -34.17 -24.53 5.25
CA GLY A 82 -35.10 -23.60 5.89
C GLY A 82 -35.23 -22.31 5.05
N LYS A 83 -36.49 -21.97 4.74
CA LYS A 83 -36.99 -20.89 3.89
C LYS A 83 -36.60 -19.47 4.38
N PRO A 84 -36.73 -18.43 3.51
CA PRO A 84 -36.28 -17.06 3.75
C PRO A 84 -37.22 -16.31 4.70
N ILE A 85 -36.64 -15.51 5.58
CA ILE A 85 -37.35 -14.53 6.42
C ILE A 85 -36.99 -13.12 5.97
N ALA A 86 -38.04 -12.30 5.91
CA ALA A 86 -38.11 -10.97 5.37
C ALA A 86 -37.25 -9.90 6.09
N SER A 87 -36.87 -8.92 5.29
CA SER A 87 -36.49 -7.54 5.57
C SER A 87 -36.62 -7.03 7.01
N ALA A 88 -35.50 -6.63 7.59
CA ALA A 88 -35.45 -5.62 8.64
C ALA A 88 -34.53 -4.48 8.16
N SER A 89 -35.16 -3.32 7.95
CA SER A 89 -34.50 -2.03 7.70
C SER A 89 -33.69 -1.62 8.91
N SER A 90 -32.38 -1.57 8.81
CA SER A 90 -31.51 -0.88 9.77
C SER A 90 -30.97 0.38 9.15
N GLN A 91 -31.27 1.48 9.84
CA GLN A 91 -30.93 2.86 9.50
C GLN A 91 -29.46 3.04 9.22
N ALA A 92 -29.18 3.64 8.08
CA ALA A 92 -27.88 4.13 7.69
C ALA A 92 -27.39 5.17 8.71
N GLY A 93 -26.25 4.92 9.34
CA GLY A 93 -25.49 5.94 10.05
C GLY A 93 -25.05 7.03 9.08
N ALA A 94 -25.28 8.28 9.46
CA ALA A 94 -24.97 9.46 8.67
C ALA A 94 -23.47 9.49 8.28
N PRO A 95 -23.11 10.00 7.07
CA PRO A 95 -21.73 10.13 6.66
C PRO A 95 -21.01 11.18 7.52
N VAL A 96 -19.81 10.84 7.99
CA VAL A 96 -18.90 11.79 8.63
C VAL A 96 -18.51 12.81 7.56
N SER A 97 -18.93 14.03 7.77
CA SER A 97 -18.80 15.18 6.89
C SER A 97 -17.35 15.63 6.70
N GLY A 98 -16.94 15.92 5.46
CA GLY A 98 -16.01 16.98 5.21
C GLY A 98 -14.90 16.81 4.19
N GLU A 99 -14.69 15.68 3.54
CA GLU A 99 -13.75 15.62 2.44
C GLU A 99 -14.43 16.05 1.14
N LYS A 100 -14.02 17.21 0.61
CA LYS A 100 -14.50 17.68 -0.70
C LYS A 100 -13.97 16.71 -1.76
N ALA A 101 -14.89 15.96 -2.39
CA ALA A 101 -14.54 15.10 -3.51
C ALA A 101 -13.80 15.90 -4.59
N SER A 102 -12.67 15.37 -5.07
CA SER A 102 -11.97 15.91 -6.23
C SER A 102 -12.90 15.90 -7.45
N PRO A 103 -12.92 16.94 -8.30
CA PRO A 103 -13.76 16.96 -9.50
C PRO A 103 -13.47 15.79 -10.45
N ASP A 104 -12.28 15.19 -10.35
CA ASP A 104 -11.83 14.08 -11.19
C ASP A 104 -11.90 12.72 -10.45
N GLN A 105 -12.57 12.67 -9.31
CA GLN A 105 -12.77 11.43 -8.56
C GLN A 105 -13.80 10.55 -9.27
N VAL A 106 -13.45 9.30 -9.49
CA VAL A 106 -14.36 8.24 -9.93
C VAL A 106 -14.82 7.44 -8.72
N LEU A 107 -16.09 7.58 -8.37
CA LEU A 107 -16.74 6.75 -7.35
C LEU A 107 -17.33 5.51 -8.03
N TYR A 108 -16.77 4.33 -7.72
CA TYR A 108 -17.31 3.05 -8.21
C TYR A 108 -18.46 2.55 -7.33
N LYS A 109 -18.24 2.53 -6.01
CA LYS A 109 -19.19 2.08 -4.98
C LYS A 109 -18.85 2.77 -3.66
N ASP A 110 -19.77 2.81 -2.70
CA ASP A 110 -19.46 3.34 -1.36
C ASP A 110 -18.21 2.67 -0.75
N GLY A 111 -17.20 3.48 -0.46
CA GLY A 111 -15.91 3.04 0.03
C GLY A 111 -14.93 2.55 -1.05
N PHE A 112 -15.27 2.64 -2.34
CA PHE A 112 -14.40 2.25 -3.46
C PHE A 112 -14.36 3.36 -4.50
N SER A 113 -13.23 4.02 -4.61
CA SER A 113 -13.03 5.15 -5.54
C SER A 113 -11.57 5.26 -5.96
N TYR A 114 -11.32 6.00 -7.02
CA TYR A 114 -9.98 6.42 -7.38
C TYR A 114 -9.98 7.85 -7.93
N GLU A 115 -8.84 8.51 -7.80
CA GLU A 115 -8.67 9.90 -8.18
C GLU A 115 -7.20 10.19 -8.56
N PRO A 116 -6.90 11.29 -9.29
CA PRO A 116 -5.53 11.77 -9.45
C PRO A 116 -4.87 11.98 -8.08
N LEU A 117 -3.54 11.87 -8.02
CA LEU A 117 -2.82 12.14 -6.78
C LEU A 117 -2.99 13.60 -6.36
N SER A 118 -3.46 13.82 -5.13
CA SER A 118 -3.48 15.15 -4.51
C SER A 118 -2.06 15.59 -4.16
N GLU A 119 -1.88 16.90 -3.94
CA GLU A 119 -0.60 17.43 -3.47
C GLU A 119 -0.14 16.78 -2.17
N GLU A 120 -1.07 16.51 -1.25
CA GLU A 120 -0.80 15.81 0.01
C GLU A 120 -0.23 14.40 -0.22
N ILE A 121 -0.86 13.62 -1.11
CA ILE A 121 -0.37 12.28 -1.46
C ILE A 121 1.00 12.34 -2.15
N ILE A 122 1.20 13.30 -3.06
CA ILE A 122 2.50 13.51 -3.73
C ILE A 122 3.60 13.80 -2.69
N LEU A 123 3.33 14.66 -1.72
CA LEU A 123 4.27 14.97 -0.64
C LEU A 123 4.56 13.75 0.25
N ARG A 124 3.56 12.92 0.53
CA ARG A 124 3.69 11.69 1.33
C ARG A 124 4.60 10.66 0.68
N ILE A 125 4.53 10.49 -0.64
CA ILE A 125 5.33 9.48 -1.38
C ILE A 125 6.71 9.99 -1.82
N ALA A 126 6.93 11.30 -1.78
CA ALA A 126 8.12 11.96 -2.30
C ALA A 126 9.41 11.57 -1.56
N GLY A 127 10.31 10.86 -2.25
CA GLY A 127 11.58 10.37 -1.69
C GLY A 127 11.44 9.08 -0.87
N LEU A 128 10.25 8.46 -0.88
CA LEU A 128 9.97 7.14 -0.35
C LEU A 128 9.71 6.17 -1.52
N SER A 129 8.44 5.96 -1.87
CA SER A 129 8.08 5.11 -3.01
C SER A 129 8.18 5.81 -4.37
N TYR A 130 8.32 7.14 -4.42
CA TYR A 130 8.49 7.92 -5.65
C TYR A 130 9.75 8.79 -5.60
N PRO A 131 10.63 8.80 -6.65
CA PRO A 131 11.85 9.60 -6.64
C PRO A 131 11.55 11.09 -6.53
N ARG A 132 12.08 11.76 -5.50
CA ARG A 132 11.83 13.19 -5.21
C ARG A 132 12.17 14.09 -6.38
N ASP A 133 13.31 13.85 -7.03
CA ASP A 133 13.80 14.69 -8.13
C ASP A 133 12.96 14.54 -9.40
N SER A 134 12.10 13.49 -9.46
CA SER A 134 11.22 13.24 -10.60
C SER A 134 9.83 13.85 -10.46
N ILE A 135 9.53 14.54 -9.35
CA ILE A 135 8.20 15.16 -9.12
C ILE A 135 7.94 16.25 -10.17
N THR A 136 8.92 17.12 -10.43
CA THR A 136 8.79 18.25 -11.36
C THR A 136 9.29 17.93 -12.77
N ASN A 137 10.21 16.97 -12.89
CA ASN A 137 10.80 16.56 -14.16
C ASN A 137 11.09 15.06 -14.13
N PRO A 138 10.11 14.20 -14.44
CA PRO A 138 10.28 12.76 -14.37
C PRO A 138 11.38 12.29 -15.33
N ALA A 139 12.33 11.50 -14.79
CA ALA A 139 13.33 10.82 -15.60
C ALA A 139 12.63 9.83 -16.56
N LYS A 140 13.31 9.47 -17.66
CA LYS A 140 12.75 8.66 -18.77
C LYS A 140 12.08 7.36 -18.29
N ASP A 141 12.63 6.74 -17.24
CA ASP A 141 12.15 5.45 -16.74
C ASP A 141 11.21 5.58 -15.53
N VAL A 142 10.89 6.81 -15.10
CA VAL A 142 9.97 7.08 -13.99
C VAL A 142 8.60 7.40 -14.56
N ILE A 143 7.57 6.70 -14.05
CA ILE A 143 6.19 6.97 -14.44
C ILE A 143 5.79 8.40 -14.05
N PRO A 144 5.17 9.20 -14.95
CA PRO A 144 4.67 10.52 -14.60
C PRO A 144 3.56 10.43 -13.53
N LEU A 145 3.56 11.36 -12.57
CA LEU A 145 2.54 11.40 -11.50
C LEU A 145 1.11 11.45 -12.02
N GLN A 146 0.89 12.13 -13.15
CA GLN A 146 -0.42 12.23 -13.81
C GLN A 146 -0.98 10.88 -14.30
N ASP A 147 -0.11 9.87 -14.48
CA ASP A 147 -0.51 8.51 -14.88
C ASP A 147 -0.82 7.62 -13.69
N LEU A 148 -0.59 8.11 -12.47
CA LEU A 148 -0.94 7.42 -11.23
C LEU A 148 -2.32 7.85 -10.71
N ARG A 149 -2.95 6.94 -9.98
CA ARG A 149 -4.22 7.16 -9.27
C ARG A 149 -4.10 6.72 -7.82
N TYR A 150 -4.64 7.53 -6.93
CA TYR A 150 -4.88 7.16 -5.55
C TYR A 150 -6.19 6.41 -5.47
N VAL A 151 -6.17 5.21 -4.93
CA VAL A 151 -7.30 4.28 -4.86
C VAL A 151 -7.68 4.08 -3.41
N LYS A 152 -8.93 4.37 -3.07
CA LYS A 152 -9.54 4.09 -1.76
C LYS A 152 -10.39 2.84 -1.89
N ILE A 153 -10.24 1.91 -0.94
CA ILE A 153 -11.00 0.66 -0.89
C ILE A 153 -11.46 0.35 0.54
N ARG A 154 -12.40 -0.57 0.66
CA ARG A 154 -12.66 -1.30 1.90
C ARG A 154 -12.14 -2.73 1.78
N TYR A 155 -11.71 -3.29 2.89
CA TYR A 155 -11.32 -4.69 2.97
C TYR A 155 -11.75 -5.30 4.31
N VAL A 156 -11.77 -6.62 4.39
CA VAL A 156 -12.02 -7.36 5.63
C VAL A 156 -10.69 -7.86 6.15
N ASP A 157 -10.36 -7.57 7.41
CA ASP A 157 -9.13 -8.05 8.02
C ASP A 157 -9.25 -9.52 8.48
N PHE A 158 -8.17 -10.09 9.01
CA PHE A 158 -8.15 -11.48 9.49
C PHE A 158 -9.02 -11.73 10.72
N ASP A 159 -9.45 -10.67 11.40
CA ASP A 159 -10.44 -10.74 12.50
C ASP A 159 -11.88 -10.63 11.98
N GLY A 160 -12.11 -10.52 10.68
CA GLY A 160 -13.42 -10.36 10.06
C GLY A 160 -13.99 -8.94 10.18
N LYS A 161 -13.15 -7.93 10.49
CA LYS A 161 -13.58 -6.55 10.65
C LYS A 161 -13.37 -5.78 9.35
N ALA A 162 -14.34 -4.94 9.00
CA ALA A 162 -14.23 -4.01 7.89
C ALA A 162 -13.21 -2.90 8.20
N GLN A 163 -12.28 -2.69 7.29
CA GLN A 163 -11.22 -1.69 7.34
C GLN A 163 -11.23 -0.82 6.09
N ASN A 164 -10.64 0.36 6.17
CA ASN A 164 -10.34 1.20 5.01
C ASN A 164 -8.90 0.93 4.56
N GLY A 165 -8.72 0.77 3.25
CA GLY A 165 -7.42 0.57 2.64
C GLY A 165 -7.14 1.59 1.55
N GLU A 166 -5.88 1.74 1.18
CA GLU A 166 -5.42 2.66 0.16
C GLU A 166 -4.30 2.06 -0.69
N LEU A 167 -4.32 2.38 -1.97
CA LEU A 167 -3.30 1.99 -2.93
C LEU A 167 -2.97 3.17 -3.84
N ILE A 168 -1.78 3.15 -4.44
CA ILE A 168 -1.47 3.96 -5.62
C ILE A 168 -1.24 2.98 -6.77
N CYS A 169 -1.85 3.23 -7.92
CA CYS A 169 -1.71 2.39 -9.09
C CYS A 169 -1.63 3.21 -10.38
N ASN A 170 -1.28 2.57 -11.48
CA ASN A 170 -1.42 3.14 -12.81
C ASN A 170 -2.89 3.38 -13.14
N GLN A 171 -3.20 4.51 -13.81
CA GLN A 171 -4.55 4.80 -14.29
C GLN A 171 -5.16 3.69 -15.14
N LYS A 172 -4.33 2.88 -15.83
CA LYS A 172 -4.79 1.78 -16.70
C LYS A 172 -5.47 0.65 -15.94
N ILE A 173 -5.15 0.48 -14.66
CA ILE A 173 -5.69 -0.61 -13.83
C ILE A 173 -6.54 -0.11 -12.65
N ALA A 174 -6.75 1.21 -12.51
CA ALA A 174 -7.46 1.77 -11.37
C ALA A 174 -8.92 1.27 -11.29
N GLN A 175 -9.61 1.19 -12.44
CA GLN A 175 -10.97 0.65 -12.52
C GLN A 175 -10.99 -0.85 -12.16
N ASP A 176 -10.06 -1.64 -12.70
CA ASP A 176 -9.96 -3.06 -12.37
C ASP A 176 -9.78 -3.26 -10.86
N LEU A 177 -8.93 -2.45 -10.21
CA LEU A 177 -8.65 -2.60 -8.78
C LEU A 177 -9.89 -2.31 -7.93
N VAL A 178 -10.64 -1.24 -8.19
CA VAL A 178 -11.85 -0.96 -7.40
C VAL A 178 -12.92 -2.04 -7.60
N GLU A 179 -13.03 -2.63 -8.79
CA GLU A 179 -13.94 -3.75 -9.07
C GLU A 179 -13.50 -5.02 -8.34
N ILE A 180 -12.23 -5.41 -8.45
CA ILE A 180 -11.66 -6.59 -7.80
C ILE A 180 -11.79 -6.48 -6.27
N PHE A 181 -11.30 -5.37 -5.69
CA PHE A 181 -11.34 -5.20 -4.23
C PHE A 181 -12.76 -5.05 -3.69
N SER A 182 -13.71 -4.51 -4.47
CA SER A 182 -15.13 -4.49 -4.11
C SER A 182 -15.71 -5.91 -4.02
N GLU A 183 -15.40 -6.77 -4.99
CA GLU A 183 -15.87 -8.16 -4.99
C GLU A 183 -15.19 -8.98 -3.87
N LEU A 184 -13.88 -8.78 -3.62
CA LEU A 184 -13.17 -9.38 -2.49
C LEU A 184 -13.82 -8.99 -1.14
N TYR A 185 -14.18 -7.70 -0.99
CA TYR A 185 -14.87 -7.21 0.20
C TYR A 185 -16.27 -7.83 0.37
N ASP A 186 -17.07 -7.84 -0.70
CA ASP A 186 -18.43 -8.40 -0.68
C ASP A 186 -18.42 -9.92 -0.35
N ARG A 187 -17.38 -10.63 -0.79
CA ARG A 187 -17.14 -12.05 -0.49
C ARG A 187 -16.41 -12.30 0.82
N GLN A 188 -16.15 -11.25 1.61
CA GLN A 188 -15.45 -11.34 2.90
C GLN A 188 -14.06 -11.99 2.79
N TYR A 189 -13.35 -11.76 1.66
CA TYR A 189 -12.00 -12.25 1.46
C TYR A 189 -11.02 -11.52 2.39
N PRO A 190 -10.26 -12.25 3.23
CA PRO A 190 -9.45 -11.63 4.26
C PRO A 190 -8.13 -11.09 3.70
N LEU A 191 -7.81 -9.83 4.02
CA LEU A 191 -6.54 -9.18 3.75
C LEU A 191 -5.95 -8.70 5.08
N ALA A 192 -4.68 -8.97 5.33
CA ALA A 192 -4.05 -8.58 6.59
C ALA A 192 -3.99 -7.04 6.74
N SER A 193 -3.61 -6.36 5.66
CA SER A 193 -3.47 -4.91 5.61
C SER A 193 -3.47 -4.45 4.14
N VAL A 194 -3.95 -3.23 3.87
CA VAL A 194 -3.88 -2.59 2.55
C VAL A 194 -3.47 -1.13 2.74
N ARG A 195 -2.17 -0.85 2.60
CA ARG A 195 -1.57 0.46 2.89
C ARG A 195 -0.50 0.80 1.86
N LEU A 196 -0.18 2.08 1.73
CA LEU A 196 0.94 2.51 0.90
C LEU A 196 2.27 1.97 1.47
N VAL A 197 3.21 1.60 0.60
CA VAL A 197 4.56 1.17 1.01
C VAL A 197 5.29 2.29 1.75
N ASP A 198 4.89 3.51 1.53
CA ASP A 198 5.38 4.72 2.20
C ASP A 198 5.21 4.71 3.72
N ASP A 199 4.17 4.05 4.22
CA ASP A 199 3.96 3.84 5.66
C ASP A 199 5.02 2.91 6.29
N PHE A 200 5.76 2.22 5.45
CA PHE A 200 6.90 1.37 5.80
C PHE A 200 8.23 2.00 5.37
N GLY A 201 8.24 3.34 5.15
CA GLY A 201 9.43 4.09 4.72
C GLY A 201 9.84 3.85 3.27
N GLY A 202 8.94 3.33 2.42
CA GLY A 202 9.24 2.94 1.04
C GLY A 202 9.98 1.60 0.94
N ASP A 203 10.17 0.89 2.09
CA ASP A 203 10.86 -0.40 2.16
C ASP A 203 9.89 -1.55 1.84
N ASP A 204 10.09 -2.16 0.68
CA ASP A 204 9.33 -3.29 0.18
C ASP A 204 9.37 -4.50 1.13
N LEU A 205 10.55 -4.80 1.69
CA LEU A 205 10.69 -5.93 2.61
C LEU A 205 9.97 -5.70 3.92
N ALA A 206 10.04 -4.48 4.48
CA ALA A 206 9.30 -4.12 5.68
C ALA A 206 7.79 -4.19 5.46
N SER A 207 7.31 -3.76 4.29
CA SER A 207 5.90 -3.89 3.88
C SER A 207 5.48 -5.37 3.80
N MET A 208 6.28 -6.23 3.16
CA MET A 208 6.01 -7.67 3.07
C MET A 208 6.04 -8.37 4.44
N GLU A 209 7.01 -8.04 5.32
CA GLU A 209 7.09 -8.60 6.68
C GLU A 209 5.87 -8.21 7.55
N ALA A 210 5.23 -7.08 7.25
CA ALA A 210 3.99 -6.65 7.87
C ALA A 210 2.73 -7.24 7.22
N ASP A 211 2.88 -8.19 6.29
CA ASP A 211 1.79 -8.80 5.52
C ASP A 211 0.92 -7.77 4.79
N ASN A 212 1.53 -6.70 4.28
CA ASN A 212 0.81 -5.60 3.66
C ASN A 212 0.58 -5.81 2.17
N THR A 213 -0.67 -5.83 1.77
CA THR A 213 -1.09 -5.76 0.36
C THR A 213 -0.75 -4.39 -0.21
N SER A 214 0.00 -4.35 -1.31
CA SER A 214 0.53 -3.11 -1.88
C SER A 214 0.55 -3.12 -3.40
N CYS A 215 0.71 -1.94 -4.03
CA CYS A 215 0.75 -1.83 -5.49
C CYS A 215 1.97 -1.03 -5.95
N PHE A 216 1.93 0.31 -5.92
CA PHE A 216 3.00 1.15 -6.42
C PHE A 216 4.20 1.19 -5.46
N ASN A 217 5.40 0.96 -6.02
CA ASN A 217 6.68 1.19 -5.37
C ASN A 217 7.77 1.31 -6.43
N PHE A 218 8.41 2.48 -6.57
CA PHE A 218 9.49 2.68 -7.54
C PHE A 218 10.75 1.96 -7.08
N ARG A 219 10.94 0.75 -7.57
CA ARG A 219 12.07 -0.11 -7.23
C ARG A 219 12.49 -1.00 -8.40
N GLU A 220 13.70 -1.49 -8.32
CA GLU A 220 14.18 -2.51 -9.25
C GLU A 220 13.63 -3.91 -8.91
N VAL A 221 13.66 -4.79 -9.90
CA VAL A 221 13.34 -6.20 -9.69
C VAL A 221 14.37 -6.81 -8.75
N THR A 222 13.93 -7.55 -7.74
CA THR A 222 14.78 -8.33 -6.84
C THR A 222 15.53 -9.39 -7.65
N SER A 223 16.74 -9.07 -8.15
CA SER A 223 17.58 -9.98 -8.93
C SER A 223 18.80 -10.41 -8.14
N SER A 224 18.95 -11.73 -7.95
CA SER A 224 20.19 -12.33 -7.43
C SER A 224 21.19 -12.44 -8.59
N GLY A 225 22.00 -11.41 -8.81
CA GLY A 225 23.12 -11.48 -9.76
C GLY A 225 23.15 -10.36 -10.80
N GLY A 226 24.28 -9.69 -10.91
CA GLY A 226 24.69 -8.55 -11.73
C GLY A 226 24.20 -8.44 -13.19
N GLY A 227 22.92 -8.35 -13.37
CA GLY A 227 22.26 -8.08 -14.65
C GLY A 227 21.81 -6.61 -14.75
N ARG A 228 21.34 -6.20 -15.93
CA ARG A 228 20.79 -4.86 -16.17
C ARG A 228 19.75 -4.53 -15.11
N HIS A 229 19.86 -3.33 -14.54
CA HIS A 229 18.84 -2.73 -13.70
C HIS A 229 17.51 -2.71 -14.45
N LYS A 230 16.57 -3.55 -14.01
CA LYS A 230 15.23 -3.63 -14.58
C LYS A 230 14.25 -3.20 -13.51
N LEU A 231 13.43 -2.21 -13.81
CA LEU A 231 12.36 -1.79 -12.92
C LEU A 231 11.30 -2.88 -12.78
N SER A 232 10.79 -3.03 -11.59
CA SER A 232 9.60 -3.86 -11.29
C SER A 232 8.36 -3.25 -11.94
N LEU A 233 7.33 -4.06 -12.21
CA LEU A 233 6.03 -3.52 -12.62
C LEU A 233 5.34 -2.72 -11.50
N HIS A 234 5.72 -2.93 -10.24
CA HIS A 234 5.35 -2.03 -9.14
C HIS A 234 5.84 -0.60 -9.36
N ALA A 235 7.02 -0.41 -9.98
CA ALA A 235 7.53 0.93 -10.29
C ALA A 235 6.68 1.69 -11.31
N TYR A 236 5.82 0.99 -12.03
CA TYR A 236 4.86 1.57 -12.98
C TYR A 236 3.42 1.52 -12.45
N GLY A 237 3.20 1.07 -11.21
CA GLY A 237 1.89 0.88 -10.63
C GLY A 237 1.03 -0.18 -11.36
N LEU A 238 1.65 -1.17 -11.99
CA LEU A 238 1.01 -2.22 -12.80
C LEU A 238 1.06 -3.61 -12.17
N ALA A 239 1.45 -3.68 -10.90
CA ALA A 239 1.48 -4.92 -10.14
C ALA A 239 0.90 -4.72 -8.74
N VAL A 240 0.33 -5.79 -8.18
CA VAL A 240 -0.25 -5.84 -6.82
C VAL A 240 0.27 -7.09 -6.14
N ASP A 241 0.73 -6.93 -4.90
CA ASP A 241 1.10 -8.04 -4.02
C ASP A 241 0.05 -8.20 -2.92
N LEU A 242 -0.53 -9.41 -2.77
CA LEU A 242 -1.58 -9.73 -1.80
C LEU A 242 -1.07 -10.66 -0.71
N ASN A 243 -1.29 -10.30 0.56
CA ASN A 243 -0.95 -11.11 1.73
C ASN A 243 0.44 -11.76 1.61
N PRO A 244 1.52 -10.96 1.53
CA PRO A 244 2.88 -11.43 1.17
C PRO A 244 3.45 -12.47 2.13
N LEU A 245 3.13 -12.37 3.43
CA LEU A 245 3.58 -13.31 4.44
C LEU A 245 3.10 -14.74 4.15
N TYR A 246 1.85 -14.88 3.72
CA TYR A 246 1.22 -16.16 3.39
C TYR A 246 1.49 -16.60 1.94
N ASN A 247 1.91 -15.69 1.09
CA ASN A 247 2.12 -15.92 -0.35
C ASN A 247 3.52 -15.45 -0.80
N PRO A 248 4.60 -16.09 -0.29
CA PRO A 248 5.95 -15.59 -0.45
C PRO A 248 6.48 -15.65 -1.89
N TYR A 249 7.44 -14.76 -2.17
CA TYR A 249 8.38 -14.92 -3.25
C TYR A 249 9.37 -16.06 -2.95
N VAL A 250 9.60 -16.95 -3.91
CA VAL A 250 10.52 -18.12 -3.77
C VAL A 250 11.39 -18.26 -5.01
N LYS A 251 12.71 -18.14 -4.83
CA LYS A 251 13.69 -18.32 -5.91
C LYS A 251 14.96 -19.02 -5.40
N LYS A 252 15.23 -20.22 -5.90
CA LYS A 252 16.46 -20.98 -5.59
C LYS A 252 16.76 -21.04 -4.08
N GLY A 253 15.73 -21.26 -3.25
CA GLY A 253 15.86 -21.33 -1.80
C GLY A 253 15.84 -19.97 -1.07
N ASN A 254 15.90 -18.86 -1.80
CA ASN A 254 15.61 -17.55 -1.23
C ASN A 254 14.09 -17.35 -1.11
N ILE A 255 13.61 -16.99 0.08
CA ILE A 255 12.21 -16.77 0.40
C ILE A 255 12.09 -15.35 0.96
N LEU A 256 11.17 -14.59 0.40
CA LEU A 256 10.84 -13.23 0.86
C LEU A 256 9.33 -13.09 1.07
N PRO A 257 8.91 -12.49 2.19
CA PRO A 257 9.73 -12.10 3.35
C PRO A 257 10.31 -13.31 4.08
N GLN A 258 11.32 -13.12 4.93
CA GLN A 258 12.00 -14.23 5.62
C GLN A 258 11.08 -14.96 6.59
N SER A 259 10.17 -14.27 7.23
CA SER A 259 9.13 -14.81 8.12
C SER A 259 8.14 -15.73 7.41
N ALA A 260 8.01 -15.63 6.08
CA ALA A 260 7.14 -16.44 5.25
C ALA A 260 7.66 -17.87 4.95
N LYS A 261 8.85 -18.25 5.46
CA LYS A 261 9.42 -19.60 5.28
C LYS A 261 8.45 -20.75 5.55
N PRO A 262 7.60 -20.72 6.60
CA PRO A 262 6.62 -21.78 6.85
C PRO A 262 5.61 -21.98 5.71
N TYR A 263 5.30 -20.92 4.95
CA TYR A 263 4.30 -20.90 3.88
C TYR A 263 4.87 -21.14 2.48
N ALA A 264 6.20 -21.19 2.35
CA ALA A 264 6.88 -21.49 1.07
C ALA A 264 6.61 -22.91 0.57
N ASN A 265 6.42 -23.87 1.48
CA ASN A 265 5.97 -25.21 1.13
C ASN A 265 4.46 -25.23 0.95
N ARG A 266 4.00 -25.17 -0.30
CA ARG A 266 2.58 -25.08 -0.66
C ARG A 266 1.75 -26.34 -0.32
N LYS A 267 2.39 -27.42 0.16
CA LYS A 267 1.71 -28.62 0.68
C LYS A 267 1.26 -28.44 2.15
N ASN A 268 1.85 -27.49 2.86
CA ASN A 268 1.46 -27.20 4.24
C ASN A 268 0.09 -26.51 4.28
N ALA A 269 -0.64 -26.68 5.38
CA ALA A 269 -1.85 -25.91 5.62
C ALA A 269 -1.54 -24.40 5.66
N ASN A 270 -2.30 -23.64 4.90
CA ASN A 270 -2.17 -22.19 4.82
C ASN A 270 -3.56 -21.61 4.53
N PRO A 271 -4.22 -20.94 5.50
CA PRO A 271 -5.59 -20.47 5.36
C PRO A 271 -5.76 -19.30 4.36
N TYR A 272 -4.65 -18.63 4.04
CA TYR A 272 -4.66 -17.45 3.16
C TYR A 272 -3.82 -17.68 1.89
N ARG A 273 -3.74 -18.95 1.47
CA ARG A 273 -2.97 -19.37 0.30
C ARG A 273 -3.69 -19.00 -0.99
N ILE A 274 -3.03 -18.22 -1.84
CA ILE A 274 -3.47 -17.98 -3.21
C ILE A 274 -3.05 -19.17 -4.08
N ASP A 275 -4.00 -19.81 -4.77
CA ASP A 275 -3.79 -20.82 -5.80
C ASP A 275 -4.85 -20.66 -6.90
N HIS A 276 -4.91 -21.57 -7.89
CA HIS A 276 -5.83 -21.44 -9.03
C HIS A 276 -7.33 -21.54 -8.65
N GLU A 277 -7.65 -22.06 -7.47
CA GLU A 277 -9.02 -22.15 -6.96
C GLU A 277 -9.37 -20.95 -6.07
N ASP A 278 -8.36 -20.12 -5.71
CA ASP A 278 -8.53 -18.97 -4.83
C ASP A 278 -9.33 -17.84 -5.52
N LEU A 279 -10.19 -17.16 -4.75
CA LEU A 279 -11.03 -16.08 -5.25
C LEU A 279 -10.22 -14.91 -5.81
N ALA A 280 -9.12 -14.52 -5.16
CA ALA A 280 -8.28 -13.44 -5.67
C ALA A 280 -7.64 -13.83 -7.02
N TYR A 281 -7.13 -15.06 -7.16
CA TYR A 281 -6.62 -15.55 -8.44
C TYR A 281 -7.67 -15.44 -9.55
N GLN A 282 -8.91 -15.90 -9.28
CA GLN A 282 -10.00 -15.86 -10.26
C GLN A 282 -10.36 -14.45 -10.68
N LEU A 283 -10.48 -13.51 -9.73
CA LEU A 283 -10.83 -12.13 -10.00
C LEU A 283 -9.72 -11.39 -10.77
N PHE A 284 -8.49 -11.47 -10.30
CA PHE A 284 -7.37 -10.81 -10.98
C PHE A 284 -7.17 -11.33 -12.40
N THR A 285 -7.25 -12.64 -12.60
CA THR A 285 -7.11 -13.24 -13.95
C THR A 285 -8.27 -12.90 -14.87
N ALA A 286 -9.51 -12.82 -14.36
CA ALA A 286 -10.67 -12.36 -15.12
C ALA A 286 -10.51 -10.90 -15.59
N HIS A 287 -9.81 -10.06 -14.81
CA HIS A 287 -9.44 -8.69 -15.17
C HIS A 287 -8.16 -8.59 -16.02
N GLY A 288 -7.62 -9.73 -16.49
CA GLY A 288 -6.46 -9.77 -17.39
C GLY A 288 -5.09 -9.63 -16.73
N PHE A 289 -5.00 -9.79 -15.42
CA PHE A 289 -3.72 -9.91 -14.72
C PHE A 289 -3.14 -11.32 -14.91
N THR A 290 -1.82 -11.41 -14.87
CA THR A 290 -1.07 -12.66 -14.78
C THR A 290 -0.54 -12.85 -13.38
N TRP A 291 -0.48 -14.09 -12.91
CA TRP A 291 -0.05 -14.42 -11.56
C TRP A 291 1.42 -14.91 -11.51
N GLY A 292 2.20 -14.39 -10.58
CA GLY A 292 3.60 -14.79 -10.39
C GLY A 292 3.78 -16.23 -9.88
N GLY A 293 2.73 -16.83 -9.31
CA GLY A 293 2.71 -18.25 -8.96
C GLY A 293 2.80 -19.18 -10.17
N ASP A 294 2.49 -18.71 -11.39
CA ASP A 294 2.58 -19.49 -12.63
C ASP A 294 3.98 -19.42 -13.26
N TRP A 295 4.85 -18.52 -12.82
CA TRP A 295 6.17 -18.37 -13.42
C TRP A 295 7.04 -19.61 -13.24
N LYS A 296 7.87 -19.94 -14.25
CA LYS A 296 8.65 -21.17 -14.28
C LYS A 296 9.99 -21.09 -13.53
N SER A 297 10.66 -19.95 -13.62
CA SER A 297 12.05 -19.80 -13.09
C SER A 297 12.11 -19.41 -11.61
N LEU A 298 11.03 -18.90 -11.09
CA LEU A 298 10.79 -18.52 -9.70
C LEU A 298 9.28 -18.59 -9.45
N LYS A 299 8.86 -18.48 -8.20
CA LYS A 299 7.47 -18.35 -7.81
C LYS A 299 7.32 -17.07 -7.01
N ASP A 300 6.31 -16.27 -7.35
CA ASP A 300 5.92 -15.09 -6.61
C ASP A 300 4.43 -15.18 -6.33
N TYR A 301 4.10 -15.83 -5.23
CA TYR A 301 2.73 -16.23 -4.97
C TYR A 301 1.82 -15.06 -4.58
N GLN A 302 2.39 -13.95 -4.10
CA GLN A 302 1.65 -12.72 -3.78
C GLN A 302 1.31 -11.89 -5.03
N HIS A 303 2.11 -12.03 -6.12
CA HIS A 303 2.25 -11.08 -7.21
C HIS A 303 1.26 -11.29 -8.34
N PHE A 304 0.49 -10.24 -8.64
CA PHE A 304 -0.35 -10.12 -9.83
C PHE A 304 0.10 -8.93 -10.67
N GLU A 305 0.28 -9.10 -11.98
CA GLU A 305 0.73 -8.03 -12.88
C GLU A 305 -0.12 -7.93 -14.16
N LYS A 306 -0.34 -6.69 -14.65
CA LYS A 306 -1.05 -6.40 -15.89
C LYS A 306 -0.22 -5.44 -16.75
N LYS A 307 0.03 -5.76 -18.03
CA LYS A 307 0.86 -4.97 -18.96
C LYS A 307 0.03 -4.18 -19.95
#